data_4a85d1a1f7d003b13435046980b6cc14
#
_entry.id   4a85d1a1f7d003b13435046980b6cc14
#
_cell.length_a   1.000
_cell.length_b   1.000
_cell.length_c   1.000
_cell.angle_alpha   90.00
_cell.angle_beta   90.00
_cell.angle_gamma   90.00
#
_symmetry.space_group_name_H-M   'P 1'
#
loop_
_entity.id
_entity.type
_entity.pdbx_description
1 polymer ?
#
loop_
_entity_poly.entity_id
_entity_poly.type
_entity_poly.pdbx_seq_one_letter_code
_entity_poly.pdbx_strand_id
1 'polypeptide(L)'
;LNEQAGHARISEQKELFVFSLKPSRRRTVRTATVGALAAAACATLLTGSAGAIVNGTDSTERYPFMATIPESAPKYGVLDGNCGASLIDRQWVLTAAHCVTGEGLELEGIVRVGSDRRKTGGTVRRIDRTFVHPGYVNGEGKAANKDDVALIRLDRPVTQQPVRIAEKAGRPGTPTRLLGFGGTVDGELTFPDRLQELDTRLGAASECAPGYADATRLCTISTRPKAMACRGDSGGPQLQRGRDGRWELVGVTSGPGAPNVPCSGGPGLYSSAPAYAHWIRETVGGNGVEAPEKDGTGLAETGTDDAVAPLVGVASALVLAGGATTVALRRRKARRSV
;
A
#
# COMPACT_ATOMS: atom_id res chain seq x y z
N LEU A 1 -7.37 69.59 -1.23
CA LEU A 1 -7.55 70.61 -0.20
C LEU A 1 -7.34 69.97 1.16
N ASN A 2 -6.24 70.40 1.76
CA ASN A 2 -5.86 70.48 3.18
C ASN A 2 -5.82 69.20 4.01
N GLU A 3 -4.61 68.74 4.36
CA GLU A 3 -3.70 69.20 5.45
C GLU A 3 -4.39 69.11 6.83
N GLN A 4 -3.88 68.33 7.77
CA GLN A 4 -2.82 68.78 8.68
C GLN A 4 -2.31 67.68 9.59
N ALA A 5 -1.04 67.75 9.84
CA ALA A 5 -0.22 66.95 10.75
C ALA A 5 -0.55 67.22 12.23
N GLY A 6 -0.28 66.23 13.07
CA GLY A 6 -0.27 66.37 14.53
C GLY A 6 0.85 65.53 15.15
N HIS A 7 2.03 66.13 15.30
CA HIS A 7 3.11 65.63 16.15
C HIS A 7 2.75 65.77 17.63
N ALA A 8 2.86 64.76 18.42
CA ALA A 8 2.97 64.85 19.87
C ALA A 8 4.21 64.12 20.36
N ARG A 9 5.16 64.88 20.83
CA ARG A 9 6.32 64.46 21.64
C ARG A 9 5.84 64.10 23.03
N ILE A 10 6.32 63.02 23.56
CA ILE A 10 6.26 62.74 25.00
C ILE A 10 7.67 62.53 25.52
N SER A 11 7.98 63.35 26.48
CA SER A 11 9.22 63.50 27.19
C SER A 11 9.51 62.33 28.14
N GLU A 12 10.81 62.02 28.21
CA GLU A 12 11.51 61.22 29.20
C GLU A 12 11.36 61.83 30.61
N GLN A 13 11.00 61.00 31.58
CA GLN A 13 11.35 61.27 32.99
C GLN A 13 11.90 60.02 33.63
N LYS A 14 13.21 60.07 33.91
CA LYS A 14 13.94 59.20 34.79
C LYS A 14 13.67 59.58 36.22
N GLU A 15 13.14 58.71 37.01
CA GLU A 15 13.20 58.76 38.47
C GLU A 15 14.12 57.67 39.02
N LEU A 16 15.24 58.16 39.59
CA LEU A 16 16.15 57.36 40.38
C LEU A 16 15.58 57.23 41.82
N PHE A 17 15.28 56.03 42.25
CA PHE A 17 15.10 55.70 43.63
C PHE A 17 16.31 54.93 44.15
N VAL A 18 17.14 55.62 44.92
CA VAL A 18 18.22 55.06 45.73
C VAL A 18 17.63 54.57 47.04
N PHE A 19 17.63 53.28 47.30
CA PHE A 19 17.36 52.73 48.64
C PHE A 19 18.62 52.10 49.25
N SER A 20 18.95 52.73 50.37
CA SER A 20 20.05 52.42 51.27
C SER A 20 19.96 51.02 51.91
N LEU A 21 21.03 50.23 51.79
CA LEU A 21 21.19 48.95 52.47
C LEU A 21 21.71 49.15 53.87
N LYS A 22 20.99 48.68 54.90
CA LYS A 22 21.51 48.37 56.22
C LYS A 22 21.73 46.84 56.36
N PRO A 23 22.84 46.40 56.91
CA PRO A 23 23.11 44.98 57.06
C PRO A 23 22.49 44.44 58.37
N SER A 24 21.79 43.33 58.30
CA SER A 24 21.34 42.56 59.47
C SER A 24 21.71 41.09 59.36
N ARG A 25 22.60 40.69 60.21
CA ARG A 25 22.84 39.43 60.91
C ARG A 25 22.48 38.11 60.24
N ARG A 26 23.54 37.33 60.11
CA ARG A 26 23.61 35.87 59.87
C ARG A 26 22.54 35.11 60.65
N ARG A 27 21.79 34.25 59.94
CA ARG A 27 21.24 33.01 60.41
C ARG A 27 21.43 31.97 59.31
N THR A 28 22.26 30.99 59.59
CA THR A 28 22.44 29.72 58.90
C THR A 28 21.11 28.96 58.82
N VAL A 29 20.61 28.71 57.65
CA VAL A 29 19.64 27.65 57.41
C VAL A 29 20.20 26.77 56.30
N ARG A 30 20.65 25.60 56.73
CA ARG A 30 20.87 24.43 55.89
C ARG A 30 19.51 23.95 55.47
N THR A 31 19.44 23.34 54.29
CA THR A 31 18.32 22.63 53.63
C THR A 31 17.60 23.46 52.56
N ALA A 32 17.96 23.22 51.30
CA ALA A 32 17.09 23.13 50.11
C ALA A 32 17.93 22.88 48.86
N THR A 33 18.54 21.71 48.72
CA THR A 33 19.12 21.24 47.47
C THR A 33 18.58 19.84 47.15
N VAL A 34 17.27 19.70 47.07
CA VAL A 34 16.61 18.45 46.57
C VAL A 34 15.41 18.78 45.67
N GLY A 35 15.28 19.95 45.10
CA GLY A 35 14.12 20.33 44.32
C GLY A 35 14.33 20.57 42.80
N ALA A 36 15.57 20.47 42.30
CA ALA A 36 15.87 20.87 40.92
C ALA A 36 16.20 19.72 39.95
N LEU A 37 16.12 18.47 40.36
CA LEU A 37 16.43 17.32 39.50
C LEU A 37 15.19 16.52 39.03
N ALA A 38 13.99 16.89 39.46
CA ALA A 38 12.75 16.18 39.06
C ALA A 38 12.01 16.82 37.89
N ALA A 39 12.37 18.03 37.43
CA ALA A 39 11.68 18.72 36.34
C ALA A 39 12.32 18.53 34.94
N ALA A 40 13.51 17.90 34.88
CA ALA A 40 14.20 17.67 33.60
C ALA A 40 13.92 16.27 32.97
N ALA A 41 13.20 15.39 33.64
CA ALA A 41 12.97 14.01 33.17
C ALA A 41 11.65 13.79 32.42
N CYS A 42 10.78 14.80 32.24
CA CYS A 42 9.49 14.65 31.54
C CYS A 42 9.43 15.29 30.13
N ALA A 43 10.54 15.80 29.59
CA ALA A 43 10.54 16.50 28.30
C ALA A 43 11.10 15.68 27.13
N THR A 44 11.30 14.38 27.26
CA THR A 44 11.89 13.57 26.19
C THR A 44 11.09 12.30 25.89
N LEU A 45 9.83 12.41 25.52
CA LEU A 45 9.12 11.28 24.89
C LEU A 45 7.96 11.77 24.00
N LEU A 46 8.16 12.81 23.22
CA LEU A 46 7.31 13.09 22.06
C LEU A 46 8.18 13.06 20.79
N THR A 47 8.98 12.01 20.62
CA THR A 47 9.35 11.60 19.27
C THR A 47 8.08 10.99 18.69
N GLY A 48 7.28 11.79 18.01
CA GLY A 48 6.24 11.27 17.15
C GLY A 48 6.94 10.31 16.19
N SER A 49 6.72 8.99 16.35
CA SER A 49 7.11 8.03 15.36
C SER A 49 6.41 8.44 14.07
N ALA A 50 7.20 8.74 13.02
CA ALA A 50 6.67 8.92 11.69
C ALA A 50 5.99 7.59 11.31
N GLY A 51 4.65 7.55 11.40
CA GLY A 51 3.89 6.34 11.13
C GLY A 51 3.70 6.12 9.61
N ALA A 52 3.71 4.91 9.10
CA ALA A 52 3.18 4.56 7.76
C ALA A 52 1.70 4.94 7.72
N ILE A 53 1.15 5.22 6.55
CA ILE A 53 -0.09 5.98 6.44
C ILE A 53 0.16 7.41 6.95
N VAL A 54 -0.01 8.40 6.11
CA VAL A 54 0.21 9.79 6.52
C VAL A 54 -0.58 10.10 7.79
N ASN A 55 0.12 10.51 8.85
CA ASN A 55 -0.42 10.73 10.19
C ASN A 55 -1.17 9.52 10.81
N GLY A 56 -0.82 8.30 10.42
CA GLY A 56 -1.22 7.07 11.10
C GLY A 56 -0.54 6.89 12.46
N THR A 57 -0.72 5.75 13.08
CA THR A 57 -0.03 5.35 14.33
C THR A 57 0.49 3.93 14.21
N ASP A 58 1.52 3.59 14.97
CA ASP A 58 1.96 2.20 15.10
C ASP A 58 0.78 1.31 15.47
N SER A 59 0.69 0.17 14.80
CA SER A 59 -0.37 -0.80 15.05
C SER A 59 -0.40 -1.23 16.51
N THR A 60 -1.57 -1.19 17.11
CA THR A 60 -1.83 -1.55 18.51
C THR A 60 -2.29 -3.00 18.68
N GLU A 61 -2.72 -3.64 17.57
CA GLU A 61 -3.19 -5.01 17.54
C GLU A 61 -2.30 -5.87 16.62
N ARG A 62 -2.40 -7.18 16.75
CA ARG A 62 -1.80 -8.12 15.79
C ARG A 62 -2.79 -8.47 14.70
N TYR A 63 -2.34 -8.38 13.46
CA TYR A 63 -3.14 -8.69 12.28
C TYR A 63 -2.47 -9.84 11.51
N PRO A 64 -2.73 -11.10 11.87
CA PRO A 64 -2.05 -12.27 11.26
C PRO A 64 -2.29 -12.40 9.76
N PHE A 65 -3.35 -11.78 9.25
CA PHE A 65 -3.70 -11.75 7.83
C PHE A 65 -3.04 -10.61 7.05
N MET A 66 -2.41 -9.63 7.73
CA MET A 66 -1.69 -8.56 7.01
C MET A 66 -0.57 -9.16 6.19
N ALA A 67 -0.49 -8.78 4.94
CA ALA A 67 0.55 -9.23 4.03
C ALA A 67 1.17 -8.05 3.27
N THR A 68 2.42 -8.22 2.85
CA THR A 68 3.14 -7.28 1.99
C THR A 68 3.69 -7.97 0.77
N ILE A 69 3.70 -7.27 -0.34
CA ILE A 69 4.28 -7.65 -1.61
C ILE A 69 5.45 -6.70 -1.85
N PRO A 70 6.70 -7.10 -1.55
CA PRO A 70 7.87 -6.26 -1.83
C PRO A 70 8.02 -6.03 -3.33
N GLU A 71 8.32 -4.79 -3.68
CA GLU A 71 8.42 -4.34 -5.07
C GLU A 71 9.41 -3.20 -5.22
N SER A 72 9.84 -2.96 -6.45
CA SER A 72 10.52 -1.74 -6.84
C SER A 72 9.88 -1.16 -8.10
N ALA A 73 10.03 0.13 -8.29
CA ALA A 73 9.61 0.83 -9.50
C ALA A 73 10.66 1.90 -9.83
N PRO A 74 11.85 1.49 -10.34
CA PRO A 74 13.00 2.36 -10.52
C PRO A 74 12.69 3.56 -11.42
N LYS A 75 11.81 3.39 -12.42
CA LYS A 75 11.33 4.46 -13.29
C LYS A 75 10.69 5.63 -12.49
N TYR A 76 10.16 5.33 -11.31
CA TYR A 76 9.51 6.30 -10.42
C TYR A 76 10.32 6.60 -9.16
N GLY A 77 11.59 6.17 -9.11
CA GLY A 77 12.48 6.40 -7.97
C GLY A 77 12.19 5.51 -6.75
N VAL A 78 11.34 4.50 -6.89
CA VAL A 78 11.03 3.53 -5.82
C VAL A 78 11.99 2.35 -5.94
N LEU A 79 12.98 2.27 -5.07
CA LEU A 79 13.95 1.16 -5.06
C LEU A 79 13.64 0.10 -3.99
N ASP A 80 12.78 0.41 -3.03
CA ASP A 80 12.45 -0.44 -1.88
C ASP A 80 11.02 -0.14 -1.44
N GLY A 81 10.07 -0.42 -2.31
CA GLY A 81 8.64 -0.24 -2.08
C GLY A 81 7.94 -1.50 -1.60
N ASN A 82 6.65 -1.38 -1.46
CA ASN A 82 5.74 -2.50 -1.25
C ASN A 82 4.32 -2.12 -1.63
N CYS A 83 3.55 -3.12 -1.99
CA CYS A 83 2.11 -3.10 -1.86
C CYS A 83 1.67 -3.88 -0.61
N GLY A 84 0.51 -3.53 -0.09
CA GLY A 84 -0.19 -4.31 0.91
C GLY A 84 -1.01 -5.44 0.27
N ALA A 85 -1.39 -6.42 1.09
CA ALA A 85 -2.32 -7.48 0.73
C ALA A 85 -3.00 -8.03 1.99
N SER A 86 -4.06 -8.82 1.80
CA SER A 86 -4.80 -9.50 2.88
C SER A 86 -4.83 -11.00 2.65
N LEU A 87 -4.36 -11.79 3.60
CA LEU A 87 -4.55 -13.24 3.57
C LEU A 87 -6.05 -13.56 3.74
N ILE A 88 -6.68 -14.09 2.72
CA ILE A 88 -8.12 -14.45 2.70
C ILE A 88 -8.37 -15.95 2.76
N ASP A 89 -7.36 -16.74 2.44
CA ASP A 89 -7.28 -18.19 2.56
C ASP A 89 -5.83 -18.59 2.87
N ARG A 90 -5.60 -19.79 3.37
CA ARG A 90 -4.25 -20.25 3.77
C ARG A 90 -3.19 -20.18 2.66
N GLN A 91 -3.61 -20.13 1.40
CA GLN A 91 -2.73 -20.07 0.24
C GLN A 91 -3.05 -18.90 -0.71
N TRP A 92 -3.94 -17.98 -0.32
CA TRP A 92 -4.37 -16.91 -1.18
C TRP A 92 -4.35 -15.56 -0.47
N VAL A 93 -3.79 -14.56 -1.13
CA VAL A 93 -3.89 -13.16 -0.70
C VAL A 93 -4.64 -12.33 -1.72
N LEU A 94 -5.45 -11.39 -1.22
CA LEU A 94 -6.16 -10.39 -2.02
C LEU A 94 -5.36 -9.07 -1.97
N THR A 95 -5.16 -8.46 -3.12
CA THR A 95 -4.48 -7.18 -3.28
C THR A 95 -5.13 -6.35 -4.39
N ALA A 96 -4.58 -5.19 -4.73
CA ALA A 96 -5.01 -4.40 -5.87
C ALA A 96 -4.41 -4.92 -7.19
N ALA A 97 -5.14 -4.77 -8.29
CA ALA A 97 -4.67 -5.17 -9.62
C ALA A 97 -3.44 -4.36 -10.06
N HIS A 98 -3.44 -3.05 -9.79
CA HIS A 98 -2.30 -2.20 -10.13
C HIS A 98 -1.00 -2.59 -9.41
N CYS A 99 -1.07 -3.33 -8.30
CA CYS A 99 0.09 -3.88 -7.59
C CYS A 99 0.79 -5.05 -8.31
N VAL A 100 0.16 -5.62 -9.32
CA VAL A 100 0.70 -6.79 -10.04
C VAL A 100 0.77 -6.56 -11.56
N THR A 101 0.27 -5.42 -12.05
CA THR A 101 0.23 -5.08 -13.48
C THR A 101 0.88 -3.74 -13.82
N GLY A 102 1.37 -2.99 -12.83
CA GLY A 102 1.91 -1.64 -13.04
C GLY A 102 3.07 -1.61 -14.02
N GLU A 103 3.05 -0.70 -14.99
CA GLU A 103 4.16 -0.50 -15.92
C GLU A 103 5.42 -0.05 -15.17
N GLY A 104 6.53 -0.76 -15.38
CA GLY A 104 7.80 -0.48 -14.69
C GLY A 104 7.82 -0.93 -13.24
N LEU A 105 6.85 -1.70 -12.81
CA LEU A 105 6.81 -2.38 -11.51
C LEU A 105 7.59 -3.69 -11.58
N GLU A 106 8.49 -3.88 -10.64
CA GLU A 106 9.28 -5.10 -10.49
C GLU A 106 8.96 -5.75 -9.14
N LEU A 107 8.23 -6.87 -9.18
CA LEU A 107 7.93 -7.65 -7.98
C LEU A 107 9.14 -8.50 -7.59
N GLU A 108 9.46 -8.58 -6.29
CA GLU A 108 10.49 -9.50 -5.78
C GLU A 108 10.07 -10.99 -5.85
N GLY A 109 8.84 -11.27 -6.30
CA GLY A 109 8.32 -12.63 -6.46
C GLY A 109 7.94 -13.31 -5.14
N ILE A 110 7.81 -12.55 -4.06
CA ILE A 110 7.45 -13.06 -2.73
C ILE A 110 6.31 -12.27 -2.09
N VAL A 111 5.66 -12.91 -1.12
CA VAL A 111 4.69 -12.30 -0.21
C VAL A 111 5.10 -12.61 1.22
N ARG A 112 5.12 -11.59 2.08
CA ARG A 112 5.33 -11.74 3.53
C ARG A 112 3.99 -11.65 4.26
N VAL A 113 3.64 -12.64 5.04
CA VAL A 113 2.33 -12.77 5.71
C VAL A 113 2.50 -12.75 7.22
N GLY A 114 1.68 -11.95 7.92
CA GLY A 114 1.53 -11.98 9.37
C GLY A 114 2.67 -11.33 10.15
N SER A 115 3.35 -10.36 9.57
CA SER A 115 4.36 -9.56 10.25
C SER A 115 3.85 -8.17 10.61
N ASP A 116 4.26 -7.64 11.75
CA ASP A 116 4.16 -6.24 12.14
C ASP A 116 5.41 -5.43 11.72
N ARG A 117 6.34 -6.09 11.00
CA ARG A 117 7.55 -5.51 10.44
C ARG A 117 7.57 -5.68 8.92
N ARG A 118 7.89 -4.60 8.20
CA ARG A 118 7.88 -4.59 6.74
C ARG A 118 8.82 -5.62 6.13
N LYS A 119 10.05 -5.71 6.63
CA LYS A 119 11.13 -6.53 6.05
C LYS A 119 11.44 -7.82 6.79
N THR A 120 10.98 -7.97 8.02
CA THR A 120 11.35 -9.09 8.88
C THR A 120 10.13 -9.78 9.49
N GLY A 121 10.33 -10.95 10.09
CA GLY A 121 9.24 -11.70 10.72
C GLY A 121 8.22 -12.29 9.73
N GLY A 122 7.11 -12.76 10.27
CA GLY A 122 6.04 -13.40 9.50
C GLY A 122 6.49 -14.67 8.76
N THR A 123 5.69 -15.06 7.78
CA THR A 123 5.98 -16.17 6.87
C THR A 123 6.15 -15.64 5.47
N VAL A 124 7.30 -15.93 4.84
CA VAL A 124 7.55 -15.58 3.44
C VAL A 124 7.19 -16.75 2.54
N ARG A 125 6.46 -16.48 1.45
CA ARG A 125 6.10 -17.43 0.39
C ARG A 125 6.41 -16.83 -0.97
N ARG A 126 6.71 -17.70 -1.94
CA ARG A 126 6.82 -17.28 -3.34
C ARG A 126 5.44 -17.06 -3.93
N ILE A 127 5.37 -16.17 -4.89
CA ILE A 127 4.22 -16.01 -5.76
C ILE A 127 4.23 -17.20 -6.73
N ASP A 128 3.19 -18.03 -6.69
CA ASP A 128 2.98 -19.12 -7.64
C ASP A 128 2.30 -18.58 -8.90
N ARG A 129 1.19 -17.84 -8.71
CA ARG A 129 0.40 -17.26 -9.79
C ARG A 129 -0.36 -16.02 -9.34
N THR A 130 -0.57 -15.08 -10.24
CA THR A 130 -1.42 -13.90 -10.05
C THR A 130 -2.66 -13.98 -10.93
N PHE A 131 -3.79 -13.51 -10.41
CA PHE A 131 -5.07 -13.45 -11.11
C PHE A 131 -5.61 -12.03 -10.98
N VAL A 132 -5.63 -11.32 -12.07
CA VAL A 132 -6.19 -9.96 -12.16
C VAL A 132 -7.67 -10.07 -12.49
N HIS A 133 -8.50 -9.24 -11.86
CA HIS A 133 -9.92 -9.19 -12.22
C HIS A 133 -10.08 -8.81 -13.69
N PRO A 134 -10.89 -9.55 -14.48
CA PRO A 134 -10.96 -9.34 -15.95
C PRO A 134 -11.52 -7.97 -16.35
N GLY A 135 -12.24 -7.30 -15.47
CA GLY A 135 -12.75 -5.94 -15.68
C GLY A 135 -11.79 -4.82 -15.25
N TYR A 136 -10.56 -5.15 -14.84
CA TYR A 136 -9.61 -4.13 -14.39
C TYR A 136 -9.27 -3.14 -15.49
N VAL A 137 -9.37 -1.85 -15.15
CA VAL A 137 -8.94 -0.73 -16.02
C VAL A 137 -8.11 0.24 -15.17
N ASN A 138 -6.89 0.49 -15.60
CA ASN A 138 -6.04 1.52 -15.02
C ASN A 138 -6.53 2.91 -15.43
N GLY A 139 -6.84 3.76 -14.47
CA GLY A 139 -7.25 5.15 -14.69
C GLY A 139 -6.13 6.10 -15.08
N GLU A 140 -4.86 5.62 -15.16
CA GLU A 140 -3.66 6.38 -15.55
C GLU A 140 -3.47 7.69 -14.76
N GLY A 141 -3.96 7.75 -13.51
CA GLY A 141 -3.93 8.96 -12.68
C GLY A 141 -4.91 10.07 -13.13
N LYS A 142 -5.65 9.87 -14.23
CA LYS A 142 -6.66 10.82 -14.74
C LYS A 142 -8.06 10.52 -14.24
N ALA A 143 -8.31 9.26 -13.92
CA ALA A 143 -9.56 8.75 -13.37
C ALA A 143 -9.28 7.71 -12.29
N ALA A 144 -10.30 7.33 -11.54
CA ALA A 144 -10.19 6.21 -10.60
C ALA A 144 -9.97 4.88 -11.35
N ASN A 145 -9.14 4.00 -10.79
CA ASN A 145 -9.06 2.62 -11.27
C ASN A 145 -10.44 1.96 -11.16
N LYS A 146 -10.73 1.07 -12.11
CA LYS A 146 -11.94 0.27 -12.10
C LYS A 146 -11.59 -1.19 -11.88
N ASP A 147 -12.40 -1.90 -11.08
CA ASP A 147 -12.22 -3.31 -10.76
C ASP A 147 -10.77 -3.65 -10.31
N ASP A 148 -10.20 -2.75 -9.50
CA ASP A 148 -8.80 -2.79 -9.07
C ASP A 148 -8.61 -3.80 -7.94
N VAL A 149 -8.70 -5.07 -8.28
CA VAL A 149 -8.48 -6.22 -7.39
C VAL A 149 -7.73 -7.33 -8.11
N ALA A 150 -6.84 -7.99 -7.38
CA ALA A 150 -6.11 -9.17 -7.84
C ALA A 150 -5.95 -10.17 -6.71
N LEU A 151 -5.83 -11.45 -7.09
CA LEU A 151 -5.51 -12.55 -6.21
C LEU A 151 -4.11 -13.06 -6.52
N ILE A 152 -3.38 -13.39 -5.47
CA ILE A 152 -2.08 -14.06 -5.58
C ILE A 152 -2.20 -15.41 -4.90
N ARG A 153 -1.91 -16.47 -5.64
CA ARG A 153 -1.70 -17.80 -5.09
C ARG A 153 -0.27 -17.92 -4.59
N LEU A 154 -0.11 -18.38 -3.36
CA LEU A 154 1.19 -18.66 -2.76
C LEU A 154 1.67 -20.06 -3.18
N ASP A 155 2.98 -20.28 -3.26
CA ASP A 155 3.59 -21.58 -3.61
C ASP A 155 3.16 -22.70 -2.65
N ARG A 156 2.81 -22.38 -1.42
CA ARG A 156 2.31 -23.33 -0.41
C ARG A 156 1.56 -22.60 0.70
N PRO A 157 0.70 -23.28 1.46
CA PRO A 157 -0.07 -22.67 2.54
C PRO A 157 0.79 -22.04 3.64
N VAL A 158 0.21 -21.08 4.35
CA VAL A 158 0.72 -20.49 5.59
C VAL A 158 -0.12 -20.94 6.78
N THR A 159 0.39 -20.73 7.99
CA THR A 159 -0.30 -21.09 9.24
C THR A 159 -1.07 -19.91 9.85
N GLN A 160 -0.84 -18.72 9.35
CA GLN A 160 -1.52 -17.51 9.79
C GLN A 160 -3.04 -17.60 9.56
N GLN A 161 -3.79 -16.96 10.45
CA GLN A 161 -5.25 -16.92 10.36
C GLN A 161 -5.69 -15.95 9.27
N PRO A 162 -6.45 -16.39 8.24
CA PRO A 162 -7.02 -15.50 7.24
C PRO A 162 -8.07 -14.55 7.82
N VAL A 163 -8.24 -13.39 7.21
CA VAL A 163 -9.37 -12.50 7.46
C VAL A 163 -10.57 -12.95 6.63
N ARG A 164 -11.76 -12.87 7.22
CA ARG A 164 -13.01 -13.09 6.47
C ARG A 164 -13.32 -11.85 5.64
N ILE A 165 -13.81 -12.03 4.43
CA ILE A 165 -14.41 -10.96 3.66
C ILE A 165 -15.78 -10.65 4.30
N ALA A 166 -16.07 -9.37 4.51
CA ALA A 166 -17.35 -8.91 5.00
C ALA A 166 -18.48 -9.34 4.04
N GLU A 167 -19.62 -9.70 4.56
CA GLU A 167 -20.79 -10.05 3.75
C GLU A 167 -21.25 -8.86 2.89
N LYS A 168 -21.15 -7.65 3.46
CA LYS A 168 -21.44 -6.38 2.78
C LYS A 168 -20.67 -5.24 3.43
N ALA A 169 -20.45 -4.18 2.67
CA ALA A 169 -19.96 -2.94 3.22
C ALA A 169 -21.02 -2.30 4.13
N GLY A 170 -20.55 -1.67 5.20
CA GLY A 170 -21.41 -0.89 6.08
C GLY A 170 -22.02 0.33 5.36
N ARG A 171 -22.92 1.04 6.05
CA ARG A 171 -23.47 2.31 5.57
C ARG A 171 -22.45 3.45 5.72
N PRO A 172 -22.61 4.57 5.02
CA PRO A 172 -21.86 5.78 5.31
C PRO A 172 -21.85 6.10 6.82
N GLY A 173 -20.69 6.42 7.36
CA GLY A 173 -20.44 6.59 8.78
C GLY A 173 -19.97 5.34 9.52
N THR A 174 -20.03 4.14 8.92
CA THR A 174 -19.51 2.91 9.55
C THR A 174 -18.02 3.05 9.83
N PRO A 175 -17.58 2.85 11.10
CA PRO A 175 -16.16 2.89 11.44
C PRO A 175 -15.38 1.79 10.72
N THR A 176 -14.20 2.16 10.21
CA THR A 176 -13.27 1.25 9.54
C THR A 176 -11.85 1.51 10.02
N ARG A 177 -10.94 0.60 9.75
CA ARG A 177 -9.50 0.71 10.03
C ARG A 177 -8.69 0.34 8.81
N LEU A 178 -7.70 1.15 8.49
CA LEU A 178 -6.71 0.89 7.46
C LEU A 178 -5.45 0.34 8.11
N LEU A 179 -4.77 -0.56 7.40
CA LEU A 179 -3.46 -1.08 7.79
C LEU A 179 -2.49 -0.96 6.62
N GLY A 180 -1.23 -0.60 6.90
CA GLY A 180 -0.23 -0.55 5.85
C GLY A 180 1.18 -0.23 6.33
N PHE A 181 2.10 -0.26 5.38
CA PHE A 181 3.50 0.12 5.50
C PHE A 181 3.88 1.21 4.49
N GLY A 182 2.90 1.96 4.00
CA GLY A 182 3.08 3.01 3.02
C GLY A 182 3.78 4.25 3.58
N GLY A 183 4.01 5.23 2.71
CA GLY A 183 4.70 6.48 3.05
C GLY A 183 3.98 7.27 4.14
N THR A 184 4.78 7.93 4.97
CA THR A 184 4.33 8.68 6.15
C THR A 184 4.19 10.16 5.89
N VAL A 185 4.82 10.63 4.83
CA VAL A 185 4.85 12.03 4.40
C VAL A 185 4.45 12.12 2.94
N ASP A 186 3.59 13.07 2.62
CA ASP A 186 3.21 13.33 1.24
C ASP A 186 4.43 13.64 0.37
N GLY A 187 4.52 12.97 -0.77
CA GLY A 187 5.58 13.18 -1.75
C GLY A 187 6.91 12.49 -1.43
N GLU A 188 7.07 11.89 -0.25
CA GLU A 188 8.24 11.11 0.11
C GLU A 188 8.03 9.62 -0.15
N LEU A 189 9.14 8.92 -0.48
CA LEU A 189 9.19 7.47 -0.70
C LEU A 189 9.91 6.76 0.45
N THR A 190 9.71 7.25 1.66
CA THR A 190 10.21 6.65 2.89
C THR A 190 9.14 5.79 3.52
N PHE A 191 9.46 4.53 3.77
CA PHE A 191 8.53 3.54 4.29
C PHE A 191 8.96 3.09 5.68
N PRO A 192 8.06 3.08 6.67
CA PRO A 192 8.39 2.66 8.03
C PRO A 192 8.61 1.15 8.11
N ASP A 193 9.35 0.74 9.12
CA ASP A 193 9.54 -0.68 9.42
C ASP A 193 8.33 -1.29 10.14
N ARG A 194 7.59 -0.51 10.94
CA ARG A 194 6.45 -1.00 11.70
C ARG A 194 5.12 -0.81 10.97
N LEU A 195 4.25 -1.82 11.10
CA LEU A 195 2.87 -1.73 10.62
C LEU A 195 2.15 -0.55 11.27
N GLN A 196 1.43 0.20 10.46
CA GLN A 196 0.62 1.33 10.91
C GLN A 196 -0.86 1.03 10.77
N GLU A 197 -1.65 1.75 11.57
CA GLU A 197 -3.08 1.74 11.50
C GLU A 197 -3.65 3.16 11.50
N LEU A 198 -4.81 3.32 10.88
CA LEU A 198 -5.58 4.56 10.88
C LEU A 198 -7.07 4.25 10.98
N ASP A 199 -7.72 4.81 11.99
CA ASP A 199 -9.16 4.75 12.09
C ASP A 199 -9.80 5.73 11.11
N THR A 200 -10.76 5.22 10.36
CA THR A 200 -11.49 5.91 9.30
C THR A 200 -12.97 5.58 9.39
N ARG A 201 -13.76 6.09 8.45
CA ARG A 201 -15.15 5.70 8.25
C ARG A 201 -15.46 5.51 6.78
N LEU A 202 -16.44 4.72 6.47
CA LEU A 202 -17.05 4.73 5.15
C LEU A 202 -17.72 6.08 4.91
N GLY A 203 -17.44 6.67 3.77
CA GLY A 203 -18.09 7.88 3.29
C GLY A 203 -19.30 7.58 2.41
N ALA A 204 -20.16 8.58 2.19
CA ALA A 204 -21.10 8.55 1.08
C ALA A 204 -20.32 8.68 -0.24
N ALA A 205 -20.87 8.16 -1.34
CA ALA A 205 -20.22 8.30 -2.66
C ALA A 205 -19.96 9.76 -3.05
N SER A 206 -20.82 10.67 -2.60
CA SER A 206 -20.71 12.13 -2.81
C SER A 206 -19.58 12.81 -2.03
N GLU A 207 -18.95 12.12 -1.08
CA GLU A 207 -17.76 12.64 -0.36
C GLU A 207 -16.46 12.36 -1.12
N CYS A 208 -16.49 11.50 -2.14
CA CYS A 208 -15.46 11.38 -3.16
C CYS A 208 -15.82 12.18 -4.42
N ALA A 209 -14.86 12.38 -5.31
CA ALA A 209 -15.13 13.07 -6.57
C ALA A 209 -16.17 12.31 -7.42
N PRO A 210 -16.95 13.01 -8.24
CA PRO A 210 -17.93 12.37 -9.13
C PRO A 210 -17.31 11.26 -9.99
N GLY A 211 -17.94 10.08 -10.01
CA GLY A 211 -17.46 8.91 -10.75
C GLY A 211 -16.34 8.11 -10.07
N TYR A 212 -15.88 8.52 -8.89
CA TYR A 212 -14.86 7.76 -8.13
C TYR A 212 -15.48 6.60 -7.33
N ALA A 213 -16.46 6.86 -6.49
CA ALA A 213 -17.10 5.84 -5.68
C ALA A 213 -18.44 5.37 -6.29
N ASP A 214 -18.72 4.06 -6.19
CA ASP A 214 -19.93 3.41 -6.71
C ASP A 214 -20.22 2.10 -5.91
N ALA A 215 -20.98 1.20 -6.49
CA ALA A 215 -21.30 -0.09 -5.86
C ALA A 215 -20.06 -1.00 -5.64
N THR A 216 -19.01 -0.81 -6.43
CA THR A 216 -17.77 -1.61 -6.40
C THR A 216 -16.60 -0.89 -5.76
N ARG A 217 -16.73 0.41 -5.51
CA ARG A 217 -15.67 1.29 -5.00
C ARG A 217 -16.16 2.12 -3.83
N LEU A 218 -15.51 1.97 -2.70
CA LEU A 218 -15.86 2.62 -1.43
C LEU A 218 -15.12 3.95 -1.29
N CYS A 219 -15.86 5.00 -0.97
CA CYS A 219 -15.30 6.25 -0.49
C CYS A 219 -14.94 6.11 0.99
N THR A 220 -13.73 6.52 1.38
CA THR A 220 -13.25 6.40 2.76
C THR A 220 -12.76 7.74 3.26
N ILE A 221 -13.22 8.11 4.45
CA ILE A 221 -12.94 9.39 5.08
C ILE A 221 -12.15 9.15 6.37
N SER A 222 -11.04 9.85 6.52
CA SER A 222 -10.29 9.82 7.76
C SER A 222 -11.06 10.46 8.90
N THR A 223 -10.95 9.88 10.08
CA THR A 223 -11.43 10.50 11.33
C THR A 223 -10.42 11.47 11.94
N ARG A 224 -9.19 11.48 11.39
CA ARG A 224 -8.08 12.34 11.81
C ARG A 224 -7.74 13.33 10.70
N PRO A 225 -7.58 14.63 11.00
CA PRO A 225 -7.17 15.61 10.00
C PRO A 225 -5.83 15.23 9.34
N LYS A 226 -5.75 15.48 8.04
CA LYS A 226 -4.52 15.29 7.25
C LYS A 226 -3.94 13.87 7.34
N ALA A 227 -4.80 12.86 7.47
CA ALA A 227 -4.38 11.47 7.58
C ALA A 227 -5.11 10.61 6.54
N MET A 228 -4.37 9.81 5.76
CA MET A 228 -4.91 8.81 4.84
C MET A 228 -3.80 7.87 4.38
N ALA A 229 -4.22 6.72 3.82
CA ALA A 229 -3.34 5.80 3.11
C ALA A 229 -2.60 6.51 1.97
N CYS A 230 -1.34 6.13 1.75
CA CYS A 230 -0.46 6.75 0.77
C CYS A 230 0.27 5.70 -0.08
N ARG A 231 1.28 6.12 -0.83
CA ARG A 231 2.10 5.22 -1.66
C ARG A 231 2.67 4.08 -0.81
N GLY A 232 2.51 2.85 -1.26
CA GLY A 232 2.92 1.66 -0.53
C GLY A 232 1.83 1.03 0.35
N ASP A 233 0.69 1.72 0.59
CA ASP A 233 -0.50 1.14 1.22
C ASP A 233 -1.43 0.46 0.21
N SER A 234 -1.22 0.67 -1.08
CA SER A 234 -1.96 0.06 -2.19
C SER A 234 -2.14 -1.44 -1.98
N GLY A 235 -3.33 -1.97 -2.22
CA GLY A 235 -3.66 -3.38 -2.02
C GLY A 235 -3.89 -3.79 -0.56
N GLY A 236 -3.51 -2.95 0.40
CA GLY A 236 -3.70 -3.19 1.82
C GLY A 236 -5.15 -3.20 2.27
N PRO A 237 -5.44 -3.76 3.46
CA PRO A 237 -6.79 -3.94 3.96
C PRO A 237 -7.43 -2.66 4.48
N GLN A 238 -8.71 -2.48 4.15
CA GLN A 238 -9.67 -1.71 4.93
C GLN A 238 -10.57 -2.69 5.67
N LEU A 239 -10.66 -2.53 6.97
CA LEU A 239 -11.35 -3.44 7.88
C LEU A 239 -12.59 -2.77 8.47
N GLN A 240 -13.64 -3.54 8.70
CA GLN A 240 -14.78 -3.18 9.54
C GLN A 240 -14.97 -4.23 10.63
N ARG A 241 -15.70 -3.90 11.70
CA ARG A 241 -16.10 -4.89 12.71
C ARG A 241 -17.34 -5.64 12.22
N GLY A 242 -17.26 -6.97 12.24
CA GLY A 242 -18.40 -7.85 12.04
C GLY A 242 -19.33 -7.87 13.26
N ARG A 243 -20.46 -8.57 13.13
CA ARG A 243 -21.45 -8.70 14.23
C ARG A 243 -20.89 -9.40 15.47
N ASP A 244 -19.89 -10.25 15.28
CA ASP A 244 -19.16 -10.97 16.34
C ASP A 244 -18.00 -10.14 16.93
N GLY A 245 -17.85 -8.88 16.54
CA GLY A 245 -16.79 -7.99 16.95
C GLY A 245 -15.43 -8.27 16.32
N ARG A 246 -15.30 -9.27 15.45
CA ARG A 246 -14.05 -9.56 14.75
C ARG A 246 -13.85 -8.62 13.57
N TRP A 247 -12.60 -8.42 13.18
CA TRP A 247 -12.30 -7.71 11.96
C TRP A 247 -12.69 -8.52 10.72
N GLU A 248 -13.29 -7.83 9.76
CA GLU A 248 -13.65 -8.34 8.44
C GLU A 248 -13.11 -7.41 7.37
N LEU A 249 -12.63 -7.97 6.28
CA LEU A 249 -12.12 -7.22 5.14
C LEU A 249 -13.30 -6.62 4.35
N VAL A 250 -13.37 -5.30 4.30
CA VAL A 250 -14.41 -4.59 3.57
C VAL A 250 -13.89 -3.91 2.31
N GLY A 251 -12.61 -3.51 2.29
CA GLY A 251 -12.02 -2.81 1.16
C GLY A 251 -10.56 -3.17 0.92
N VAL A 252 -10.11 -2.91 -0.29
CA VAL A 252 -8.74 -3.03 -0.77
C VAL A 252 -8.28 -1.65 -1.21
N THR A 253 -7.19 -1.15 -0.66
CA THR A 253 -6.67 0.20 -0.98
C THR A 253 -6.35 0.32 -2.47
N SER A 254 -7.03 1.24 -3.16
CA SER A 254 -6.86 1.47 -4.61
C SER A 254 -6.17 2.79 -4.93
N GLY A 255 -6.58 3.88 -4.30
CA GLY A 255 -5.96 5.18 -4.58
C GLY A 255 -6.68 6.36 -3.93
N PRO A 256 -6.46 7.57 -4.41
CA PRO A 256 -7.16 8.75 -3.91
C PRO A 256 -8.64 8.75 -4.35
N GLY A 257 -9.50 9.30 -3.52
CA GLY A 257 -10.94 9.45 -3.81
C GLY A 257 -11.28 10.71 -4.62
N ALA A 258 -10.28 11.45 -5.08
CA ALA A 258 -10.42 12.61 -5.94
C ALA A 258 -9.14 12.82 -6.78
N PRO A 259 -9.21 13.52 -7.94
CA PRO A 259 -8.03 13.79 -8.75
C PRO A 259 -7.11 14.81 -8.06
N ASN A 260 -5.80 14.64 -8.24
CA ASN A 260 -4.77 15.60 -7.82
C ASN A 260 -4.80 15.99 -6.33
N VAL A 261 -5.27 15.10 -5.45
CA VAL A 261 -5.22 15.34 -4.01
C VAL A 261 -3.99 14.64 -3.41
N PRO A 262 -3.29 15.30 -2.46
CA PRO A 262 -2.24 14.65 -1.70
C PRO A 262 -2.84 13.59 -0.75
N CYS A 263 -2.02 12.66 -0.29
CA CYS A 263 -2.48 11.64 0.67
C CYS A 263 -3.09 12.26 1.94
N SER A 264 -2.53 13.39 2.39
CA SER A 264 -3.04 14.12 3.57
C SER A 264 -4.29 14.97 3.30
N GLY A 265 -4.72 15.12 2.05
CA GLY A 265 -5.66 16.15 1.66
C GLY A 265 -7.04 15.69 1.18
N GLY A 266 -7.27 14.40 1.04
CA GLY A 266 -8.48 13.93 0.40
C GLY A 266 -9.08 12.66 0.97
N PRO A 267 -10.25 12.27 0.47
CA PRO A 267 -10.79 10.94 0.70
C PRO A 267 -9.93 9.89 0.01
N GLY A 268 -9.95 8.66 0.54
CA GLY A 268 -9.37 7.49 -0.10
C GLY A 268 -10.41 6.70 -0.89
N LEU A 269 -9.97 5.98 -1.91
CA LEU A 269 -10.77 5.08 -2.72
C LEU A 269 -10.33 3.64 -2.51
N TYR A 270 -11.29 2.75 -2.27
CA TYR A 270 -11.07 1.35 -1.96
C TYR A 270 -11.96 0.47 -2.83
N SER A 271 -11.40 -0.58 -3.41
CA SER A 271 -12.21 -1.61 -4.06
C SER A 271 -12.99 -2.38 -3.01
N SER A 272 -14.32 -2.50 -3.17
CA SER A 272 -15.22 -3.18 -2.21
C SER A 272 -15.00 -4.69 -2.24
N ALA A 273 -14.32 -5.26 -1.27
CA ALA A 273 -14.08 -6.70 -1.21
C ALA A 273 -15.37 -7.54 -1.29
N PRO A 274 -16.49 -7.17 -0.62
CA PRO A 274 -17.77 -7.86 -0.79
C PRO A 274 -18.30 -7.87 -2.22
N ALA A 275 -18.08 -6.80 -2.99
CA ALA A 275 -18.56 -6.73 -4.37
C ALA A 275 -17.90 -7.77 -5.28
N TYR A 276 -16.67 -8.16 -4.96
CA TYR A 276 -15.90 -9.15 -5.70
C TYR A 276 -15.94 -10.56 -5.08
N ALA A 277 -16.74 -10.78 -4.03
CA ALA A 277 -16.77 -12.05 -3.30
C ALA A 277 -17.14 -13.26 -4.19
N HIS A 278 -17.94 -13.07 -5.24
CA HIS A 278 -18.26 -14.12 -6.20
C HIS A 278 -17.00 -14.53 -6.99
N TRP A 279 -16.37 -13.59 -7.67
CA TRP A 279 -15.15 -13.81 -8.42
C TRP A 279 -14.01 -14.40 -7.55
N ILE A 280 -13.85 -13.90 -6.33
CA ILE A 280 -12.86 -14.42 -5.38
C ILE A 280 -13.13 -15.89 -5.08
N ARG A 281 -14.37 -16.27 -4.77
CA ARG A 281 -14.71 -17.67 -4.46
C ARG A 281 -14.50 -18.59 -5.65
N GLU A 282 -14.87 -18.17 -6.85
CA GLU A 282 -14.67 -18.96 -8.07
C GLU A 282 -13.18 -19.17 -8.34
N THR A 283 -12.37 -18.12 -8.24
CA THR A 283 -10.92 -18.19 -8.48
C THR A 283 -10.22 -19.06 -7.44
N VAL A 284 -10.53 -18.89 -6.16
CA VAL A 284 -9.94 -19.66 -5.05
C VAL A 284 -10.40 -21.11 -5.08
N GLY A 285 -11.70 -21.37 -5.30
CA GLY A 285 -12.31 -22.71 -5.30
C GLY A 285 -12.02 -23.52 -6.56
N GLY A 286 -11.92 -22.87 -7.71
CA GLY A 286 -11.63 -23.50 -9.00
C GLY A 286 -10.15 -23.78 -9.25
N ASN A 287 -9.26 -23.56 -8.27
CA ASN A 287 -7.80 -23.58 -8.43
C ASN A 287 -7.30 -22.67 -9.58
N GLY A 288 -8.09 -21.65 -9.94
CA GLY A 288 -7.81 -20.74 -11.04
C GLY A 288 -7.74 -21.49 -12.36
N VAL A 289 -8.91 -21.85 -12.90
CA VAL A 289 -8.99 -22.35 -14.27
C VAL A 289 -8.39 -21.28 -15.19
N GLU A 290 -7.37 -21.67 -15.90
CA GLU A 290 -6.65 -20.86 -16.88
C GLU A 290 -7.66 -20.26 -17.86
N ALA A 291 -7.72 -18.93 -17.94
CA ALA A 291 -8.38 -18.31 -19.07
C ALA A 291 -7.66 -18.81 -20.33
N PRO A 292 -8.37 -19.26 -21.38
CA PRO A 292 -7.71 -19.73 -22.57
C PRO A 292 -6.81 -18.60 -23.11
N GLU A 293 -5.52 -18.89 -23.18
CA GLU A 293 -4.54 -18.07 -23.89
C GLU A 293 -5.10 -17.85 -25.29
N LYS A 294 -5.33 -16.61 -25.69
CA LYS A 294 -5.70 -16.30 -27.06
C LYS A 294 -4.49 -16.58 -27.93
N ASP A 295 -4.38 -17.84 -28.39
CA ASP A 295 -3.53 -18.17 -29.49
C ASP A 295 -3.94 -17.35 -30.71
N GLY A 296 -3.17 -16.31 -30.94
CA GLY A 296 -3.29 -15.52 -32.17
C GLY A 296 -2.61 -16.26 -33.30
N THR A 297 -3.29 -17.20 -33.93
CA THR A 297 -3.17 -17.56 -35.36
C THR A 297 -4.13 -18.73 -35.65
N GLY A 298 -5.30 -18.41 -36.15
CA GLY A 298 -6.24 -19.36 -36.71
C GLY A 298 -7.02 -18.69 -37.81
N LEU A 299 -6.48 -18.69 -39.02
CA LEU A 299 -7.25 -18.38 -40.22
C LEU A 299 -8.38 -19.39 -40.31
N ALA A 300 -9.61 -18.88 -40.49
CA ALA A 300 -10.80 -19.68 -40.74
C ALA A 300 -10.65 -20.41 -42.08
N GLU A 301 -10.58 -21.73 -42.06
CA GLU A 301 -10.90 -22.55 -43.21
C GLU A 301 -12.34 -23.00 -43.08
N THR A 302 -13.12 -22.58 -44.06
CA THR A 302 -14.50 -23.04 -44.28
C THR A 302 -14.47 -24.45 -44.85
N GLY A 303 -15.14 -25.37 -44.15
CA GLY A 303 -15.24 -26.76 -44.51
C GLY A 303 -16.18 -27.02 -45.68
N THR A 304 -15.98 -28.17 -46.30
CA THR A 304 -17.02 -28.94 -46.98
C THR A 304 -16.85 -30.39 -46.57
N ASP A 305 -17.99 -30.98 -46.19
CA ASP A 305 -18.16 -32.39 -45.92
C ASP A 305 -17.74 -33.24 -47.12
N ASP A 306 -16.99 -34.33 -46.90
CA ASP A 306 -17.32 -35.61 -47.52
C ASP A 306 -16.49 -36.72 -46.86
N ALA A 307 -17.20 -37.78 -46.50
CA ALA A 307 -16.73 -38.99 -45.93
C ALA A 307 -15.96 -39.87 -46.93
N VAL A 308 -14.84 -40.44 -46.54
CA VAL A 308 -14.46 -41.83 -46.89
C VAL A 308 -13.27 -42.29 -45.99
N ALA A 309 -13.41 -43.44 -45.36
CA ALA A 309 -12.36 -44.21 -44.66
C ALA A 309 -11.76 -45.27 -45.63
N PRO A 310 -10.88 -46.16 -45.15
CA PRO A 310 -9.45 -45.98 -44.79
C PRO A 310 -8.54 -46.84 -45.72
N LEU A 311 -7.25 -46.58 -45.78
CA LEU A 311 -6.30 -47.63 -46.19
C LEU A 311 -4.90 -47.44 -45.54
N VAL A 312 -4.46 -48.55 -45.06
CA VAL A 312 -3.19 -48.97 -44.47
C VAL A 312 -2.02 -48.74 -45.43
N GLY A 313 -0.88 -48.31 -44.91
CA GLY A 313 0.37 -48.32 -45.69
C GLY A 313 1.61 -48.06 -44.85
N VAL A 314 2.29 -49.07 -44.48
CA VAL A 314 3.63 -49.18 -43.87
C VAL A 314 4.72 -48.79 -44.87
N ALA A 315 5.77 -48.11 -44.46
CA ALA A 315 7.18 -48.32 -44.80
C ALA A 315 8.04 -47.06 -44.52
N SER A 316 8.94 -47.15 -43.57
CA SER A 316 10.39 -47.43 -43.74
C SER A 316 11.25 -46.24 -44.16
N ALA A 317 12.00 -45.79 -43.17
CA ALA A 317 13.45 -45.86 -43.02
C ALA A 317 14.37 -44.95 -43.86
N LEU A 318 15.27 -44.34 -43.10
CA LEU A 318 16.68 -43.99 -43.40
C LEU A 318 16.97 -42.85 -44.41
N VAL A 319 17.75 -41.86 -43.96
CA VAL A 319 19.20 -41.76 -44.25
C VAL A 319 19.87 -40.65 -43.44
N LEU A 320 20.99 -41.02 -42.91
CA LEU A 320 22.05 -40.35 -42.19
C LEU A 320 22.82 -39.30 -43.02
N ALA A 321 23.63 -38.60 -42.30
CA ALA A 321 24.85 -37.83 -42.64
C ALA A 321 24.61 -36.36 -42.96
N GLY A 322 25.28 -35.41 -42.38
CA GLY A 322 26.63 -35.30 -41.88
C GLY A 322 27.03 -33.86 -42.08
N GLY A 323 27.72 -33.28 -41.18
CA GLY A 323 28.35 -31.98 -41.47
C GLY A 323 28.71 -31.18 -40.22
N ALA A 324 29.74 -31.66 -39.54
CA ALA A 324 30.47 -30.82 -38.58
C ALA A 324 31.33 -29.83 -39.34
N THR A 325 31.31 -28.55 -38.95
CA THR A 325 32.45 -27.65 -39.19
C THR A 325 32.62 -26.70 -38.01
N THR A 326 33.69 -26.95 -37.32
CA THR A 326 34.44 -26.11 -36.39
C THR A 326 35.06 -24.88 -37.05
N VAL A 327 35.01 -23.75 -36.39
CA VAL A 327 36.03 -22.67 -36.43
C VAL A 327 35.91 -21.88 -35.14
N ALA A 328 36.67 -22.13 -34.11
CA ALA A 328 38.01 -21.64 -33.75
C ALA A 328 38.19 -20.14 -33.72
N LEU A 329 38.21 -19.64 -32.48
CA LEU A 329 39.13 -18.62 -31.92
C LEU A 329 39.58 -17.44 -32.78
N ARG A 330 39.27 -16.26 -32.30
CA ARG A 330 40.31 -15.19 -32.23
C ARG A 330 40.14 -14.30 -30.99
N ARG A 331 40.97 -14.56 -29.98
CA ARG A 331 41.43 -13.58 -29.00
C ARG A 331 42.48 -12.69 -29.71
N ARG A 332 42.37 -11.37 -29.54
CA ARG A 332 43.50 -10.40 -29.54
C ARG A 332 43.05 -9.18 -28.73
N LYS A 333 43.55 -9.03 -27.63
CA LYS A 333 44.52 -8.26 -26.89
C LYS A 333 45.09 -7.08 -27.71
N ALA A 334 44.76 -5.87 -27.32
CA ALA A 334 45.64 -4.72 -27.48
C ALA A 334 45.47 -3.78 -26.28
N ARG A 335 46.57 -3.59 -25.62
CA ARG A 335 46.86 -2.61 -24.56
C ARG A 335 47.33 -1.30 -25.16
N ARG A 336 47.22 -0.25 -24.31
CA ARG A 336 47.98 1.04 -24.34
C ARG A 336 47.44 2.05 -25.35
N SER A 337 47.39 3.30 -25.03
CA SER A 337 47.98 4.29 -24.13
C SER A 337 47.30 5.63 -24.43
N VAL A 338 47.09 6.45 -23.60
CA VAL A 338 47.69 7.54 -22.81
C VAL A 338 46.63 8.08 -21.89
#